data_2e79db7dc37d35a17c7752a06c20e3af
#
_entry.id   2e79db7dc37d35a17c7752a06c20e3af
#
_cell.length_a   1.000
_cell.length_b   1.000
_cell.length_c   1.000
_cell.angle_alpha   90.00
_cell.angle_beta   90.00
_cell.angle_gamma   90.00
#
_symmetry.space_group_name_H-M   'P 1'
#
loop_
_entity.id
_entity.type
_entity.pdbx_description
1 polymer ?
#
loop_
_entity_poly.entity_id
_entity_poly.type
_entity_poly.pdbx_seq_one_letter_code
_entity_poly.pdbx_strand_id
1 'polypeptide(L)'
;MYGYPYNAKILRMSTRSLMVPLAGFGCAPTEARVTVESLSLRARLARGAAVAGAGLALAVIALPIPLVHFVMVPAALLLGITFGAIRLGQREIFSSAEGACPFCATRQRLGLAGRVFRLPRRVFCNNCQRELDLGRDVRISSPPV
;
A
#
# COMPACT_ATOMS: atom_id res chain seq x y z
N MET A 1 -1.57 -19.27 -8.31
CA MET A 1 -0.36 -18.69 -8.92
C MET A 1 -0.78 -17.76 -10.05
N TYR A 2 -1.00 -16.49 -9.78
CA TYR A 2 -1.23 -15.48 -10.82
C TYR A 2 -0.06 -14.51 -10.80
N GLY A 3 0.96 -14.80 -11.61
CA GLY A 3 2.05 -13.88 -11.90
C GLY A 3 1.58 -12.85 -12.91
N TYR A 4 1.27 -11.65 -12.47
CA TYR A 4 1.14 -10.51 -13.38
C TYR A 4 2.54 -10.12 -13.88
N PRO A 5 2.80 -10.18 -15.19
CA PRO A 5 4.03 -9.63 -15.76
C PRO A 5 3.94 -8.10 -15.71
N TYR A 6 4.40 -7.52 -14.61
CA TYR A 6 4.52 -6.07 -14.49
C TYR A 6 5.70 -5.62 -15.35
N ASN A 7 5.38 -5.01 -16.49
CA ASN A 7 6.36 -4.39 -17.38
C ASN A 7 7.04 -3.21 -16.65
N ALA A 8 8.12 -3.52 -15.93
CA ALA A 8 8.85 -2.60 -15.03
C ALA A 8 9.66 -1.51 -15.75
N LYS A 9 9.51 -1.33 -17.07
CA LYS A 9 10.46 -0.55 -17.90
C LYS A 9 10.06 0.88 -18.21
N ILE A 10 8.90 1.39 -17.78
CA ILE A 10 8.40 2.70 -18.27
C ILE A 10 8.32 3.79 -17.20
N LEU A 11 8.50 3.47 -15.93
CA LEU A 11 8.35 4.46 -14.86
C LEU A 11 9.64 4.52 -14.05
N ARG A 12 10.42 5.59 -14.16
CA ARG A 12 11.50 5.89 -13.22
C ARG A 12 10.89 6.04 -11.82
N MET A 13 10.78 4.93 -11.12
CA MET A 13 10.41 4.87 -9.72
C MET A 13 11.69 5.10 -8.93
N SER A 14 11.70 6.12 -8.08
CA SER A 14 12.77 6.28 -7.11
C SER A 14 12.52 5.26 -6.00
N THR A 15 13.41 4.30 -5.88
CA THR A 15 13.37 3.28 -4.83
C THR A 15 14.36 3.68 -3.74
N ARG A 16 13.90 3.72 -2.49
CA ARG A 16 14.76 3.94 -1.33
C ARG A 16 14.59 2.80 -0.33
N SER A 17 15.68 2.35 0.26
CA SER A 17 15.67 1.40 1.37
C SER A 17 15.90 2.13 2.68
N LEU A 18 15.10 1.80 3.67
CA LEU A 18 15.15 2.36 5.01
C LEU A 18 15.31 1.22 6.01
N MET A 19 16.14 1.42 7.04
CA MET A 19 16.16 0.56 8.21
C MET A 19 15.17 1.12 9.24
N VAL A 20 14.24 0.29 9.65
CA VAL A 20 13.12 0.69 10.52
C VAL A 20 13.07 -0.29 11.69
N PRO A 21 12.95 0.19 12.94
CA PRO A 21 12.81 -0.69 14.09
C PRO A 21 11.53 -1.52 14.00
N LEU A 22 11.67 -2.80 14.28
CA LEU A 22 10.58 -3.76 14.40
C LEU A 22 10.49 -4.14 15.87
N ALA A 23 9.52 -3.57 16.58
CA ALA A 23 9.34 -3.75 18.01
C ALA A 23 8.26 -4.80 18.32
N GLY A 24 8.49 -5.59 19.35
CA GLY A 24 7.50 -6.45 19.98
C GLY A 24 7.32 -6.07 21.45
N PHE A 25 6.15 -6.26 21.99
CA PHE A 25 5.89 -5.94 23.40
C PHE A 25 6.78 -6.77 24.32
N GLY A 26 7.60 -6.11 25.15
CA GLY A 26 8.49 -6.76 26.11
C GLY A 26 9.79 -7.35 25.53
N CYS A 27 10.12 -7.10 24.28
CA CYS A 27 11.35 -7.55 23.62
C CYS A 27 12.18 -6.37 23.10
N ALA A 28 13.49 -6.57 23.03
CA ALA A 28 14.37 -5.62 22.36
C ALA A 28 13.99 -5.50 20.88
N PRO A 29 13.92 -4.28 20.31
CA PRO A 29 13.57 -4.09 18.93
C PRO A 29 14.66 -4.67 18.00
N THR A 30 14.23 -5.25 16.89
CA THR A 30 15.09 -5.68 15.80
C THR A 30 14.99 -4.71 14.64
N GLU A 31 15.88 -4.81 13.66
CA GLU A 31 15.86 -3.98 12.46
C GLU A 31 15.14 -4.69 11.30
N ALA A 32 14.25 -3.97 10.65
CA ALA A 32 13.61 -4.40 9.42
C ALA A 32 14.06 -3.50 8.26
N ARG A 33 14.42 -4.10 7.14
CA ARG A 33 14.71 -3.40 5.90
C ARG A 33 13.41 -3.19 5.14
N VAL A 34 13.04 -1.95 4.95
CA VAL A 34 11.85 -1.53 4.22
C VAL A 34 12.27 -0.86 2.93
N THR A 35 11.77 -1.35 1.80
CA THR A 35 11.98 -0.74 0.50
C THR A 35 10.70 -0.01 0.11
N VAL A 36 10.85 1.28 -0.18
CA VAL A 36 9.74 2.17 -0.55
C VAL A 36 9.95 2.64 -1.97
N GLU A 37 8.90 2.59 -2.76
CA GLU A 37 8.86 3.12 -4.12
C GLU A 37 7.99 4.38 -4.18
N SER A 38 8.53 5.45 -4.75
CA SER A 38 7.76 6.64 -5.07
C SER A 38 7.06 6.46 -6.41
N LEU A 39 5.75 6.67 -6.44
CA LEU A 39 4.94 6.59 -7.64
C LEU A 39 5.07 7.87 -8.47
N SER A 40 5.44 7.75 -9.74
CA SER A 40 5.41 8.87 -10.69
C SER A 40 3.98 9.41 -10.87
N LEU A 41 3.85 10.67 -11.28
CA LEU A 41 2.54 11.29 -11.51
C LEU A 41 1.71 10.47 -12.53
N ARG A 42 2.36 9.98 -13.60
CA ARG A 42 1.69 9.15 -14.61
C ARG A 42 1.14 7.86 -14.04
N ALA A 43 1.89 7.17 -13.17
CA ALA A 43 1.42 5.94 -12.52
C ALA A 43 0.25 6.19 -11.57
N ARG A 44 0.27 7.33 -10.86
CA ARG A 44 -0.82 7.75 -9.98
C ARG A 44 -2.07 8.08 -10.77
N LEU A 45 -1.94 8.84 -11.86
CA LEU A 45 -3.03 9.17 -12.77
C LEU A 45 -3.64 7.91 -13.39
N ALA A 46 -2.82 6.99 -13.91
CA ALA A 46 -3.30 5.73 -14.49
C ALA A 46 -4.08 4.89 -13.47
N ARG A 47 -3.60 4.78 -12.23
CA ARG A 47 -4.30 4.04 -11.15
C ARG A 47 -5.62 4.72 -10.73
N GLY A 48 -5.62 6.05 -10.62
CA GLY A 48 -6.83 6.82 -10.30
C GLY A 48 -7.87 6.71 -11.42
N ALA A 49 -7.43 6.89 -12.67
CA ALA A 49 -8.27 6.77 -13.85
C ALA A 49 -8.86 5.37 -14.03
N ALA A 50 -8.09 4.31 -13.74
CA ALA A 50 -8.59 2.94 -13.81
C ALA A 50 -9.74 2.70 -12.82
N VAL A 51 -9.63 3.21 -11.59
CA VAL A 51 -10.68 3.07 -10.57
C VAL A 51 -11.91 3.92 -10.92
N ALA A 52 -11.70 5.16 -11.34
CA ALA A 52 -12.80 6.03 -11.78
C ALA A 52 -13.50 5.48 -13.03
N GLY A 53 -12.73 4.94 -13.99
CA GLY A 53 -13.24 4.29 -15.19
C GLY A 53 -14.05 3.03 -14.88
N ALA A 54 -13.63 2.23 -13.90
CA ALA A 54 -14.41 1.07 -13.45
C ALA A 54 -15.75 1.51 -12.85
N GLY A 55 -15.77 2.58 -12.05
CA GLY A 55 -17.01 3.17 -11.53
C GLY A 55 -17.96 3.67 -12.64
N LEU A 56 -17.39 4.33 -13.65
CA LEU A 56 -18.13 4.78 -14.82
C LEU A 56 -18.70 3.60 -15.63
N ALA A 57 -17.89 2.58 -15.88
CA ALA A 57 -18.35 1.38 -16.59
C ALA A 57 -19.51 0.68 -15.86
N LEU A 58 -19.41 0.57 -14.51
CA LEU A 58 -20.49 0.02 -13.70
C LEU A 58 -21.75 0.86 -13.76
N ALA A 59 -21.64 2.19 -13.77
CA ALA A 59 -22.76 3.11 -13.93
C ALA A 59 -23.46 2.90 -15.28
N VAL A 60 -22.69 2.78 -16.39
CA VAL A 60 -23.25 2.54 -17.72
C VAL A 60 -23.98 1.18 -17.81
N ILE A 61 -23.40 0.13 -17.22
CA ILE A 61 -24.03 -1.20 -17.19
C ILE A 61 -25.36 -1.19 -16.40
N ALA A 62 -25.49 -0.34 -15.37
CA ALA A 62 -26.68 -0.23 -14.56
C ALA A 62 -27.82 0.58 -15.23
N LEU A 63 -27.54 1.35 -16.30
CA LEU A 63 -28.54 2.22 -16.95
C LEU A 63 -29.80 1.50 -17.48
N PRO A 64 -29.71 0.28 -18.10
CA PRO A 64 -30.90 -0.36 -18.68
C PRO A 64 -31.88 -0.93 -17.62
N ILE A 65 -31.53 -0.94 -16.34
CA ILE A 65 -32.38 -1.50 -15.28
C ILE A 65 -33.12 -0.38 -14.55
N PRO A 66 -34.44 -0.18 -14.80
CA PRO A 66 -35.16 1.05 -14.41
C PRO A 66 -35.14 1.38 -12.92
N LEU A 67 -35.23 0.39 -12.03
CA LEU A 67 -35.22 0.59 -10.59
C LEU A 67 -33.81 0.74 -10.02
N VAL A 68 -32.86 0.01 -10.61
CA VAL A 68 -31.47 -0.07 -10.10
C VAL A 68 -30.67 1.17 -10.46
N HIS A 69 -30.92 1.79 -11.61
CA HIS A 69 -30.12 2.91 -12.09
C HIS A 69 -30.21 4.15 -11.18
N PHE A 70 -31.36 4.42 -10.54
CA PHE A 70 -31.50 5.57 -9.64
C PHE A 70 -30.56 5.51 -8.42
N VAL A 71 -30.21 4.32 -7.94
CA VAL A 71 -29.33 4.15 -6.80
C VAL A 71 -27.92 3.79 -7.24
N MET A 72 -27.78 2.86 -8.19
CA MET A 72 -26.47 2.32 -8.59
C MET A 72 -25.65 3.31 -9.38
N VAL A 73 -26.26 4.13 -10.26
CA VAL A 73 -25.52 5.10 -11.06
C VAL A 73 -24.85 6.17 -10.17
N PRO A 74 -25.58 6.91 -9.32
CA PRO A 74 -24.94 7.89 -8.44
C PRO A 74 -23.96 7.23 -7.46
N ALA A 75 -24.28 6.07 -6.90
CA ALA A 75 -23.38 5.36 -6.00
C ALA A 75 -22.07 4.94 -6.70
N ALA A 76 -22.14 4.35 -7.89
CA ALA A 76 -20.97 3.94 -8.65
C ALA A 76 -20.08 5.13 -9.05
N LEU A 77 -20.68 6.25 -9.47
CA LEU A 77 -19.95 7.47 -9.79
C LEU A 77 -19.27 8.07 -8.56
N LEU A 78 -20.00 8.24 -7.45
CA LEU A 78 -19.43 8.78 -6.22
C LEU A 78 -18.29 7.91 -5.68
N LEU A 79 -18.47 6.59 -5.63
CA LEU A 79 -17.44 5.65 -5.20
C LEU A 79 -16.25 5.66 -6.16
N GLY A 80 -16.49 5.63 -7.46
CA GLY A 80 -15.44 5.67 -8.49
C GLY A 80 -14.59 6.93 -8.39
N ILE A 81 -15.21 8.11 -8.26
CA ILE A 81 -14.51 9.38 -8.10
C ILE A 81 -13.75 9.42 -6.76
N THR A 82 -14.40 9.05 -5.65
CA THR A 82 -13.80 9.10 -4.31
C THR A 82 -12.59 8.18 -4.21
N PHE A 83 -12.73 6.91 -4.59
CA PHE A 83 -11.62 5.96 -4.57
C PHE A 83 -10.54 6.30 -5.61
N GLY A 84 -10.92 6.84 -6.77
CA GLY A 84 -9.98 7.36 -7.76
C GLY A 84 -9.14 8.50 -7.18
N ALA A 85 -9.75 9.47 -6.50
CA ALA A 85 -9.05 10.57 -5.83
C ALA A 85 -8.12 10.09 -4.70
N ILE A 86 -8.57 9.12 -3.89
CA ILE A 86 -7.73 8.51 -2.84
C ILE A 86 -6.49 7.86 -3.48
N ARG A 87 -6.64 7.15 -4.61
CA ARG A 87 -5.52 6.52 -5.32
C ARG A 87 -4.55 7.54 -5.91
N LEU A 88 -5.04 8.68 -6.40
CA LEU A 88 -4.20 9.80 -6.84
C LEU A 88 -3.36 10.39 -5.71
N GLY A 89 -3.89 10.43 -4.49
CA GLY A 89 -3.19 10.92 -3.30
C GLY A 89 -2.03 10.03 -2.84
N GLN A 90 -1.98 8.76 -3.23
CA GLN A 90 -0.96 7.80 -2.81
C GLN A 90 0.37 8.07 -3.53
N ARG A 91 1.35 8.63 -2.83
CA ARG A 91 2.65 9.00 -3.40
C ARG A 91 3.69 7.90 -3.27
N GLU A 92 3.67 7.17 -2.16
CA GLU A 92 4.66 6.16 -1.80
C GLU A 92 3.99 4.84 -1.42
N ILE A 93 4.58 3.75 -1.85
CA ILE A 93 4.13 2.40 -1.54
C ILE A 93 5.30 1.55 -1.02
N PHE A 94 4.99 0.56 -0.17
CA PHE A 94 5.94 -0.47 0.19
C PHE A 94 6.20 -1.37 -1.02
N SER A 95 7.46 -1.50 -1.43
CA SER A 95 7.87 -2.49 -2.43
C SER A 95 8.17 -3.82 -1.73
N SER A 96 8.95 -3.79 -0.65
CA SER A 96 9.21 -4.93 0.21
C SER A 96 9.46 -4.48 1.64
N ALA A 97 9.22 -5.38 2.58
CA ALA A 97 9.60 -5.19 3.97
C ALA A 97 10.03 -6.56 4.52
N GLU A 98 11.27 -6.63 5.00
CA GLU A 98 11.87 -7.86 5.51
C GLU A 98 12.53 -7.58 6.86
N GLY A 99 12.32 -8.45 7.83
CA GLY A 99 12.91 -8.31 9.16
C GLY A 99 12.92 -9.61 9.93
N ALA A 100 13.73 -9.64 10.99
CA ALA A 100 13.73 -10.75 11.95
C ALA A 100 12.73 -10.46 13.07
N CYS A 101 11.89 -11.43 13.40
CA CYS A 101 10.94 -11.30 14.49
C CYS A 101 11.69 -11.19 15.83
N PRO A 102 11.40 -10.20 16.71
CA PRO A 102 12.06 -10.06 18.01
C PRO A 102 11.74 -11.19 19.00
N PHE A 103 10.66 -11.96 18.75
CA PHE A 103 10.25 -13.07 19.62
C PHE A 103 10.85 -14.43 19.22
N CYS A 104 10.85 -14.77 17.93
CA CYS A 104 11.27 -16.07 17.44
C CYS A 104 12.50 -16.03 16.53
N ALA A 105 13.11 -14.86 16.34
CA ALA A 105 14.29 -14.60 15.51
C ALA A 105 14.14 -15.04 14.02
N THR A 106 12.98 -15.50 13.60
CA THR A 106 12.75 -15.94 12.23
C THR A 106 12.73 -14.74 11.28
N ARG A 107 13.57 -14.79 10.25
CA ARG A 107 13.57 -13.82 9.15
C ARG A 107 12.35 -14.04 8.26
N GLN A 108 11.62 -12.98 7.96
CA GLN A 108 10.39 -13.09 7.17
C GLN A 108 10.11 -11.82 6.35
N ARG A 109 9.29 -11.99 5.33
CA ARG A 109 8.66 -10.88 4.62
C ARG A 109 7.38 -10.48 5.34
N LEU A 110 7.24 -9.18 5.61
CA LEU A 110 6.15 -8.65 6.44
C LEU A 110 4.82 -8.44 5.68
N GLY A 111 4.70 -8.90 4.43
CA GLY A 111 3.46 -8.85 3.65
C GLY A 111 2.92 -7.45 3.36
N LEU A 112 3.80 -6.44 3.34
CA LEU A 112 3.43 -5.04 3.12
C LEU A 112 3.50 -4.59 1.66
N ALA A 113 3.98 -5.43 0.74
CA ALA A 113 4.15 -5.10 -0.67
C ALA A 113 2.86 -4.55 -1.30
N GLY A 114 2.98 -3.42 -2.02
CA GLY A 114 1.85 -2.76 -2.68
C GLY A 114 0.95 -1.91 -1.77
N ARG A 115 1.17 -1.93 -0.45
CA ARG A 115 0.42 -1.08 0.49
C ARG A 115 1.01 0.32 0.56
N VAL A 116 0.18 1.31 0.89
CA VAL A 116 0.61 2.71 1.09
C VAL A 116 1.63 2.78 2.22
N PHE A 117 2.73 3.50 1.96
CA PHE A 117 3.76 3.72 2.97
C PHE A 117 3.24 4.65 4.07
N ARG A 118 3.03 4.09 5.26
CA ARG A 118 2.68 4.82 6.48
C ARG A 118 3.28 4.10 7.67
N LEU A 119 3.98 4.82 8.53
CA LEU A 119 4.51 4.36 9.80
C LEU A 119 3.89 5.20 10.94
N PRO A 120 3.70 4.65 12.13
CA PRO A 120 3.92 3.26 12.53
C PRO A 120 2.85 2.30 11.97
N ARG A 121 3.20 1.03 11.80
CA ARG A 121 2.28 0.01 11.28
C ARG A 121 2.38 -1.30 12.04
N ARG A 122 1.23 -1.87 12.37
CA ARG A 122 1.14 -3.20 12.98
C ARG A 122 1.24 -4.28 11.91
N VAL A 123 2.03 -5.30 12.18
CA VAL A 123 2.22 -6.48 11.36
C VAL A 123 2.24 -7.72 12.24
N PHE A 124 1.95 -8.88 11.68
CA PHE A 124 1.99 -10.14 12.41
C PHE A 124 3.17 -10.99 11.93
N CYS A 125 3.78 -11.70 12.88
CA CYS A 125 4.78 -12.70 12.55
C CYS A 125 4.10 -13.91 11.91
N ASN A 126 4.61 -14.37 10.76
CA ASN A 126 4.05 -15.55 10.07
C ASN A 126 4.32 -16.85 10.83
N ASN A 127 5.35 -16.89 11.69
CA ASN A 127 5.74 -18.09 12.44
C ASN A 127 5.10 -18.15 13.83
N CYS A 128 5.29 -17.13 14.67
CA CYS A 128 4.77 -17.14 16.04
C CYS A 128 3.44 -16.38 16.21
N GLN A 129 2.88 -15.79 15.14
CA GLN A 129 1.59 -15.07 15.08
C GLN A 129 1.47 -13.88 16.05
N ARG A 130 2.60 -13.42 16.63
CA ARG A 130 2.60 -12.28 17.55
C ARG A 130 2.55 -10.97 16.76
N GLU A 131 1.87 -10.00 17.36
CA GLU A 131 1.79 -8.63 16.84
C GLU A 131 3.12 -7.92 17.02
N LEU A 132 3.55 -7.21 15.98
CA LEU A 132 4.78 -6.45 15.89
C LEU A 132 4.45 -5.05 15.40
N ASP A 133 5.11 -4.05 15.98
CA ASP A 133 5.00 -2.65 15.56
C ASP A 133 6.21 -2.28 14.70
N LEU A 134 5.96 -1.97 13.43
CA LEU A 134 6.97 -1.48 12.51
C LEU A 134 7.04 0.04 12.61
N GLY A 135 8.20 0.58 13.01
CA GLY A 135 8.45 2.03 13.03
C GLY A 135 7.88 2.79 14.21
N ARG A 136 7.61 2.15 15.36
CA ARG A 136 7.06 2.83 16.53
C ARG A 136 7.99 3.89 17.13
N ASP A 137 9.31 3.73 16.99
CA ASP A 137 10.32 4.61 17.55
C ASP A 137 11.11 5.43 16.53
N VAL A 138 10.62 5.50 15.28
CA VAL A 138 11.24 6.39 14.30
C VAL A 138 10.86 7.84 14.67
N ARG A 139 11.65 8.48 15.53
CA ARG A 139 11.83 9.93 15.42
C ARG A 139 12.38 10.14 14.02
N ILE A 140 11.57 10.72 13.15
CA ILE A 140 11.99 11.12 11.82
C ILE A 140 13.11 12.13 12.02
N SER A 141 14.36 11.65 12.07
CA SER A 141 15.50 12.52 11.88
C SER A 141 15.40 12.95 10.41
N SER A 142 14.93 14.18 10.23
CA SER A 142 14.97 14.88 8.94
C SER A 142 16.37 14.70 8.37
N PRO A 143 16.54 14.38 7.08
CA PRO A 143 17.85 14.36 6.47
C PRO A 143 18.47 15.76 6.66
N PRO A 144 19.75 15.86 6.99
CA PRO A 144 20.41 17.15 7.03
C PRO A 144 20.29 17.79 5.65
N VAL A 145 19.90 19.06 5.67
CA VAL A 145 19.82 19.97 4.52
C VAL A 145 21.17 20.11 3.86
#